data_0fc2614df8d052c88641d20415ec740a
#
_entry.id   0fc2614df8d052c88641d20415ec740a
#
_cell.length_a   1.000
_cell.length_b   1.000
_cell.length_c   1.000
_cell.angle_alpha   90.00
_cell.angle_beta   90.00
_cell.angle_gamma   90.00
#
_symmetry.space_group_name_H-M   'P 1'
#
loop_
_entity.id
_entity.type
_entity.pdbx_description
1 polymer ?
#
loop_
_entity_poly.entity_id
_entity_poly.type
_entity_poly.pdbx_seq_one_letter_code
_entity_poly.pdbx_strand_id
1 'polypeptide(L)'
;MTTIITPTRVSGGEHEHGHLEELRTDPIGLLKRVREECGDVGVFRLADRNVVLLSGARANEFFFRSADEDLDQQAAYPFMKPVFGQGVVFDASPERRKEMLHNSALRGEQMKGHAATIEREVRDIVAGWGDEGEIDLLEFFAELTIYTSSACLIGKKFRDQLDSRFARLYHDLEKGTDALAFVDPYAPIESFRRRDEARRGLVALVEEIMVDRIANPPRGKEDRDMLDVLVSIEDEDGVKRFSADEITGIFISMMFAGHHTTSGTAAWALIELLRNPQYLRGVTDELDVLYADGEGVSFHALRQIPLLEAVLKETLRLHPPLILLLRVARGDFEVEGYRIGAGDLVGATPAISNRIPEDFPEPDSFDPGRYIDPRQEDIVNRWTWIPFGAGRHRCVGAAFALMQLKAIFSVLLRDYEFEMSQPSGTYRNDHSKMVVQLAQPCAVRYRRRM
;
A
#
# COMPACT_ATOMS: atom_id res chain seq x y z
N MET A 1 -29.25 23.35 21.36
CA MET A 1 -29.32 22.65 20.06
C MET A 1 -28.20 23.23 19.22
N THR A 2 -27.19 22.46 18.91
CA THR A 2 -26.13 22.91 18.01
C THR A 2 -26.72 23.00 16.61
N THR A 3 -26.59 24.15 15.96
CA THR A 3 -27.10 24.31 14.59
C THR A 3 -26.22 23.44 13.66
N ILE A 4 -26.82 22.43 13.04
CA ILE A 4 -26.11 21.59 12.05
C ILE A 4 -25.95 22.41 10.78
N ILE A 5 -24.71 22.56 10.31
CA ILE A 5 -24.38 23.37 9.14
C ILE A 5 -23.88 22.48 8.00
N THR A 6 -24.05 22.94 6.76
CA THR A 6 -23.46 22.30 5.59
C THR A 6 -21.94 22.60 5.61
N PRO A 7 -21.07 21.60 5.36
CA PRO A 7 -19.63 21.86 5.27
C PRO A 7 -19.30 22.92 4.20
N THR A 8 -18.33 23.77 4.51
CA THR A 8 -17.85 24.79 3.57
C THR A 8 -17.25 24.12 2.34
N ARG A 9 -17.53 24.67 1.16
CA ARG A 9 -16.90 24.26 -0.08
C ARG A 9 -15.63 25.07 -0.28
N VAL A 10 -14.54 24.39 -0.65
CA VAL A 10 -13.29 25.02 -1.02
C VAL A 10 -13.46 25.87 -2.29
N SER A 11 -12.72 26.95 -2.40
CA SER A 11 -12.70 27.84 -3.56
C SER A 11 -12.29 27.12 -4.86
N GLY A 12 -12.73 27.62 -6.00
CA GLY A 12 -12.55 26.99 -7.31
C GLY A 12 -13.61 25.92 -7.59
N GLY A 13 -13.44 25.18 -8.66
CA GLY A 13 -14.35 24.09 -9.04
C GLY A 13 -15.72 24.54 -9.57
N GLU A 14 -15.84 25.77 -10.04
CA GLU A 14 -17.06 26.30 -10.69
C GLU A 14 -17.31 25.68 -12.06
N HIS A 15 -16.31 24.97 -12.62
CA HIS A 15 -16.40 24.30 -13.91
C HIS A 15 -17.25 23.02 -13.82
N GLU A 16 -17.70 22.52 -14.98
CA GLU A 16 -18.54 21.30 -15.10
C GLU A 16 -17.95 20.10 -14.32
N HIS A 17 -16.64 19.89 -14.43
CA HIS A 17 -15.96 18.75 -13.76
C HIS A 17 -15.46 19.06 -12.34
N GLY A 18 -15.81 20.23 -11.77
CA GLY A 18 -15.38 20.62 -10.43
C GLY A 18 -13.86 20.74 -10.31
N HIS A 19 -13.28 20.09 -9.31
CA HIS A 19 -11.84 20.08 -9.02
C HIS A 19 -11.11 18.86 -9.62
N LEU A 20 -11.71 18.16 -10.60
CA LEU A 20 -11.13 16.93 -11.15
C LEU A 20 -9.74 17.16 -11.76
N GLU A 21 -9.58 18.24 -12.52
CA GLU A 21 -8.29 18.55 -13.15
C GLU A 21 -7.23 18.92 -12.11
N GLU A 22 -7.61 19.66 -11.09
CA GLU A 22 -6.72 20.01 -9.99
C GLU A 22 -6.32 18.75 -9.19
N LEU A 23 -7.27 17.84 -8.90
CA LEU A 23 -6.97 16.57 -8.26
C LEU A 23 -5.99 15.71 -9.07
N ARG A 24 -6.01 15.82 -10.41
CA ARG A 24 -5.07 15.11 -11.29
C ARG A 24 -3.68 15.73 -11.33
N THR A 25 -3.60 17.06 -11.30
CA THR A 25 -2.35 17.81 -11.52
C THR A 25 -1.65 18.21 -10.22
N ASP A 26 -2.40 18.57 -9.19
CA ASP A 26 -1.90 18.95 -7.87
C ASP A 26 -2.85 18.47 -6.75
N PRO A 27 -2.97 17.16 -6.52
CA PRO A 27 -3.86 16.63 -5.50
C PRO A 27 -3.53 17.11 -4.09
N ILE A 28 -2.23 17.27 -3.77
CA ILE A 28 -1.82 17.72 -2.43
C ILE A 28 -2.19 19.17 -2.20
N GLY A 29 -1.99 20.04 -3.20
CA GLY A 29 -2.42 21.45 -3.14
C GLY A 29 -3.92 21.59 -2.91
N LEU A 30 -4.74 20.82 -3.64
CA LEU A 30 -6.19 20.80 -3.43
C LEU A 30 -6.56 20.36 -2.01
N LEU A 31 -6.06 19.20 -1.55
CA LEU A 31 -6.41 18.65 -0.24
C LEU A 31 -5.95 19.57 0.91
N LYS A 32 -4.78 20.20 0.78
CA LYS A 32 -4.26 21.19 1.72
C LYS A 32 -5.17 22.42 1.77
N ARG A 33 -5.55 22.97 0.61
CA ARG A 33 -6.44 24.12 0.50
C ARG A 33 -7.83 23.84 1.09
N VAL A 34 -8.39 22.61 0.91
CA VAL A 34 -9.64 22.21 1.57
C VAL A 34 -9.52 22.36 3.08
N ARG A 35 -8.42 21.90 3.69
CA ARG A 35 -8.21 22.07 5.14
C ARG A 35 -8.01 23.52 5.53
N GLU A 36 -7.22 24.29 4.79
CA GLU A 36 -6.91 25.69 5.10
C GLU A 36 -8.15 26.59 5.03
N GLU A 37 -9.02 26.40 4.02
CA GLU A 37 -10.23 27.21 3.83
C GLU A 37 -11.44 26.72 4.65
N CYS A 38 -11.55 25.39 4.89
CA CYS A 38 -12.76 24.79 5.41
C CYS A 38 -12.59 24.14 6.81
N GLY A 39 -11.35 23.96 7.29
CA GLY A 39 -11.06 23.27 8.54
C GLY A 39 -11.03 21.74 8.40
N ASP A 40 -11.37 21.03 9.48
CA ASP A 40 -11.29 19.57 9.54
C ASP A 40 -12.35 18.84 8.71
N VAL A 41 -13.44 19.54 8.35
CA VAL A 41 -14.52 19.02 7.52
C VAL A 41 -14.81 20.01 6.40
N GLY A 42 -14.34 19.71 5.20
CA GLY A 42 -14.51 20.57 4.03
C GLY A 42 -15.05 19.80 2.82
N VAL A 43 -15.51 20.50 1.80
CA VAL A 43 -16.06 19.88 0.58
C VAL A 43 -15.31 20.36 -0.66
N PHE A 44 -14.94 19.44 -1.52
CA PHE A 44 -14.60 19.70 -2.92
C PHE A 44 -15.51 18.89 -3.85
N ARG A 45 -15.53 19.23 -5.14
CA ARG A 45 -16.43 18.61 -6.12
C ARG A 45 -15.63 17.83 -7.16
N LEU A 46 -16.04 16.57 -7.41
CA LEU A 46 -15.56 15.75 -8.53
C LEU A 46 -16.72 15.48 -9.47
N ALA A 47 -16.73 16.13 -10.62
CA ALA A 47 -17.84 16.14 -11.56
C ALA A 47 -19.15 16.54 -10.85
N ASP A 48 -20.13 15.67 -10.83
CA ASP A 48 -21.44 15.84 -10.17
C ASP A 48 -21.47 15.45 -8.69
N ARG A 49 -20.37 14.90 -8.14
CA ARG A 49 -20.32 14.37 -6.78
C ARG A 49 -19.57 15.30 -5.82
N ASN A 50 -20.12 15.50 -4.63
CA ASN A 50 -19.39 16.11 -3.53
C ASN A 50 -18.47 15.08 -2.87
N VAL A 51 -17.28 15.53 -2.49
CA VAL A 51 -16.35 14.79 -1.63
C VAL A 51 -16.21 15.58 -0.35
N VAL A 52 -16.74 15.05 0.75
CA VAL A 52 -16.56 15.60 2.10
C VAL A 52 -15.23 15.08 2.61
N LEU A 53 -14.24 15.95 2.69
CA LEU A 53 -12.89 15.64 3.17
C LEU A 53 -12.83 15.78 4.68
N LEU A 54 -12.30 14.75 5.33
CA LEU A 54 -12.07 14.67 6.76
C LEU A 54 -10.55 14.63 7.02
N SER A 55 -10.03 15.48 7.91
CA SER A 55 -8.59 15.59 8.16
C SER A 55 -8.18 15.63 9.63
N GLY A 56 -8.99 16.15 10.52
CA GLY A 56 -8.68 16.20 11.95
C GLY A 56 -8.94 14.89 12.69
N ALA A 57 -8.40 14.74 13.89
CA ALA A 57 -8.46 13.50 14.68
C ALA A 57 -9.89 12.99 14.90
N ARG A 58 -10.83 13.87 15.28
CA ARG A 58 -12.23 13.48 15.54
C ARG A 58 -12.97 13.11 14.28
N ALA A 59 -12.77 13.87 13.20
CA ALA A 59 -13.36 13.58 11.90
C ALA A 59 -12.85 12.24 11.33
N ASN A 60 -11.55 11.98 11.45
CA ASN A 60 -10.96 10.69 11.10
C ASN A 60 -11.46 9.54 11.98
N GLU A 61 -11.60 9.77 13.29
CA GLU A 61 -12.16 8.76 14.21
C GLU A 61 -13.56 8.33 13.77
N PHE A 62 -14.42 9.28 13.40
CA PHE A 62 -15.74 9.00 12.83
C PHE A 62 -15.60 8.13 11.57
N PHE A 63 -14.78 8.55 10.59
CA PHE A 63 -14.58 7.81 9.34
C PHE A 63 -14.15 6.36 9.55
N PHE A 64 -13.18 6.14 10.44
CA PHE A 64 -12.61 4.81 10.65
C PHE A 64 -13.43 3.91 11.58
N ARG A 65 -14.29 4.47 12.42
CA ARG A 65 -15.18 3.70 13.30
C ARG A 65 -16.53 3.36 12.68
N SER A 66 -16.95 4.13 11.67
CA SER A 66 -18.24 3.90 11.00
C SER A 66 -18.31 2.49 10.41
N ALA A 67 -19.48 1.89 10.53
CA ALA A 67 -19.78 0.60 9.95
C ALA A 67 -19.90 0.68 8.43
N ASP A 68 -19.78 -0.45 7.72
CA ASP A 68 -19.90 -0.50 6.26
C ASP A 68 -21.35 -0.18 5.80
N GLU A 69 -22.32 -0.40 6.67
CA GLU A 69 -23.73 -0.04 6.48
C GLU A 69 -23.94 1.48 6.50
N ASP A 70 -23.05 2.22 7.16
CA ASP A 70 -23.10 3.69 7.28
C ASP A 70 -22.18 4.35 6.23
N LEU A 71 -20.92 3.95 6.20
CA LEU A 71 -19.92 4.43 5.25
C LEU A 71 -19.38 3.27 4.40
N ASP A 72 -19.96 3.09 3.22
CA ASP A 72 -19.73 1.97 2.33
C ASP A 72 -18.43 2.14 1.52
N GLN A 73 -17.45 1.28 1.79
CA GLN A 73 -16.21 1.25 1.03
C GLN A 73 -16.42 0.65 -0.37
N GLN A 74 -17.25 -0.39 -0.51
CA GLN A 74 -17.49 -1.07 -1.78
C GLN A 74 -18.04 -0.11 -2.84
N ALA A 75 -18.99 0.74 -2.44
CA ALA A 75 -19.61 1.72 -3.33
C ALA A 75 -18.65 2.85 -3.76
N ALA A 76 -17.56 3.06 -3.02
CA ALA A 76 -16.56 4.07 -3.38
C ALA A 76 -15.53 3.58 -4.40
N TYR A 77 -15.38 2.24 -4.58
CA TYR A 77 -14.35 1.65 -5.45
C TYR A 77 -14.89 0.73 -6.56
N PRO A 78 -15.96 1.10 -7.29
CA PRO A 78 -16.51 0.26 -8.36
C PRO A 78 -15.49 0.01 -9.49
N PHE A 79 -14.56 0.93 -9.67
CA PHE A 79 -13.48 0.86 -10.67
C PHE A 79 -12.43 -0.22 -10.39
N MET A 80 -12.45 -0.84 -9.21
CA MET A 80 -11.55 -1.95 -8.87
C MET A 80 -12.09 -3.32 -9.32
N LYS A 81 -13.39 -3.44 -9.63
CA LYS A 81 -13.98 -4.70 -10.12
C LYS A 81 -13.31 -5.25 -11.38
N PRO A 82 -13.04 -4.47 -12.43
CA PRO A 82 -12.35 -4.97 -13.60
C PRO A 82 -10.93 -5.47 -13.34
N VAL A 83 -10.30 -5.01 -12.26
CA VAL A 83 -8.93 -5.41 -11.87
C VAL A 83 -8.95 -6.68 -11.02
N PHE A 84 -9.70 -6.68 -9.92
CA PHE A 84 -9.69 -7.79 -8.95
C PHE A 84 -10.74 -8.87 -9.24
N GLY A 85 -11.80 -8.56 -9.95
CA GLY A 85 -12.94 -9.43 -10.17
C GLY A 85 -14.10 -9.16 -9.23
N GLN A 86 -15.20 -9.85 -9.51
CA GLN A 86 -16.42 -9.72 -8.73
C GLN A 86 -16.36 -10.61 -7.47
N GLY A 87 -16.90 -10.12 -6.35
CA GLY A 87 -16.94 -10.86 -5.09
C GLY A 87 -15.57 -11.00 -4.39
N VAL A 88 -14.58 -10.19 -4.80
CA VAL A 88 -13.22 -10.22 -4.25
C VAL A 88 -12.84 -8.87 -3.66
N VAL A 89 -12.18 -8.87 -2.51
CA VAL A 89 -11.64 -7.70 -1.80
C VAL A 89 -12.68 -6.59 -1.59
N PHE A 90 -12.72 -5.59 -2.46
CA PHE A 90 -13.64 -4.44 -2.33
C PHE A 90 -15.10 -4.81 -2.57
N ASP A 91 -15.36 -5.83 -3.39
CA ASP A 91 -16.70 -6.28 -3.76
C ASP A 91 -17.17 -7.50 -2.95
N ALA A 92 -16.35 -8.02 -2.05
CA ALA A 92 -16.72 -9.14 -1.18
C ALA A 92 -17.50 -8.68 0.05
N SER A 93 -18.48 -9.49 0.48
CA SER A 93 -19.13 -9.27 1.79
C SER A 93 -18.13 -9.35 2.94
N PRO A 94 -18.43 -8.78 4.13
CA PRO A 94 -17.56 -8.90 5.30
C PRO A 94 -17.22 -10.35 5.65
N GLU A 95 -18.18 -11.28 5.55
CA GLU A 95 -18.02 -12.72 5.81
C GLU A 95 -17.06 -13.32 4.78
N ARG A 96 -17.26 -13.00 3.50
CA ARG A 96 -16.42 -13.49 2.40
C ARG A 96 -14.98 -12.99 2.53
N ARG A 97 -14.78 -11.72 2.88
CA ARG A 97 -13.44 -11.17 3.16
C ARG A 97 -12.77 -11.91 4.31
N LYS A 98 -13.50 -12.24 5.37
CA LYS A 98 -12.97 -13.01 6.50
C LYS A 98 -12.54 -14.42 6.08
N GLU A 99 -13.31 -15.11 5.24
CA GLU A 99 -12.95 -16.41 4.68
C GLU A 99 -11.65 -16.33 3.86
N MET A 100 -11.55 -15.37 2.95
CA MET A 100 -10.35 -15.15 2.11
C MET A 100 -9.09 -14.89 2.95
N LEU A 101 -9.23 -14.18 4.08
CA LEU A 101 -8.13 -13.82 4.96
C LEU A 101 -7.86 -14.87 6.07
N HIS A 102 -8.77 -15.80 6.30
CA HIS A 102 -8.68 -16.75 7.43
C HIS A 102 -7.41 -17.61 7.41
N ASN A 103 -6.98 -18.01 6.23
CA ASN A 103 -5.77 -18.82 6.01
C ASN A 103 -4.59 -17.98 5.45
N SER A 104 -4.60 -16.67 5.69
CA SER A 104 -3.60 -15.78 5.10
C SER A 104 -2.20 -16.01 5.69
N ALA A 105 -1.20 -15.82 4.83
CA ALA A 105 0.22 -15.82 5.17
C ALA A 105 0.62 -14.73 6.20
N LEU A 106 -0.32 -13.85 6.58
CA LEU A 106 -0.12 -12.75 7.52
C LEU A 106 -0.28 -13.16 9.01
N ARG A 107 -0.49 -14.44 9.28
CA ARG A 107 -0.57 -14.93 10.68
C ARG A 107 0.81 -15.09 11.31
N GLY A 108 0.86 -14.93 12.63
CA GLY A 108 2.10 -14.85 13.40
C GLY A 108 3.10 -16.00 13.18
N GLU A 109 2.62 -17.24 13.00
CA GLU A 109 3.52 -18.37 12.75
C GLU A 109 4.12 -18.34 11.33
N GLN A 110 3.35 -18.01 10.31
CA GLN A 110 3.85 -17.85 8.95
C GLN A 110 4.81 -16.66 8.84
N MET A 111 4.53 -15.58 9.57
CA MET A 111 5.40 -14.40 9.61
C MET A 111 6.83 -14.73 10.03
N LYS A 112 7.04 -15.74 10.89
CA LYS A 112 8.39 -16.14 11.33
C LYS A 112 9.24 -16.67 10.17
N GLY A 113 8.64 -17.39 9.23
CA GLY A 113 9.35 -17.94 8.05
C GLY A 113 9.64 -16.90 6.96
N HIS A 114 8.87 -15.81 6.94
CA HIS A 114 9.00 -14.83 5.86
C HIS A 114 10.31 -14.04 5.89
N ALA A 115 10.89 -13.79 7.07
CA ALA A 115 12.13 -13.02 7.19
C ALA A 115 13.28 -13.65 6.39
N ALA A 116 13.51 -14.95 6.55
CA ALA A 116 14.53 -15.69 5.81
C ALA A 116 14.20 -15.79 4.30
N THR A 117 12.91 -15.89 3.95
CA THR A 117 12.47 -15.87 2.55
C THR A 117 12.79 -14.54 1.88
N ILE A 118 12.51 -13.43 2.57
CA ILE A 118 12.81 -12.08 2.05
C ILE A 118 14.32 -11.89 1.93
N GLU A 119 15.12 -12.28 2.93
CA GLU A 119 16.58 -12.21 2.84
C GLU A 119 17.10 -12.93 1.60
N ARG A 120 16.62 -14.15 1.33
CA ARG A 120 17.01 -14.92 0.16
C ARG A 120 16.67 -14.20 -1.16
N GLU A 121 15.44 -13.72 -1.32
CA GLU A 121 15.03 -12.98 -2.52
C GLU A 121 15.87 -11.70 -2.73
N VAL A 122 16.20 -10.97 -1.65
CA VAL A 122 17.09 -9.80 -1.74
C VAL A 122 18.47 -10.23 -2.20
N ARG A 123 19.08 -11.26 -1.59
CA ARG A 123 20.41 -11.75 -1.95
C ARG A 123 20.45 -12.27 -3.38
N ASP A 124 19.41 -12.95 -3.83
CA ASP A 124 19.32 -13.49 -5.20
C ASP A 124 19.30 -12.35 -6.22
N ILE A 125 18.53 -11.29 -5.98
CA ILE A 125 18.45 -10.15 -6.92
C ILE A 125 19.75 -9.32 -6.94
N VAL A 126 20.40 -9.11 -5.78
CA VAL A 126 21.65 -8.36 -5.72
C VAL A 126 22.90 -9.21 -6.05
N ALA A 127 22.77 -10.52 -6.22
CA ALA A 127 23.87 -11.39 -6.63
C ALA A 127 24.47 -11.00 -7.99
N GLY A 128 23.66 -10.36 -8.85
CA GLY A 128 24.11 -9.81 -10.12
C GLY A 128 24.80 -8.45 -10.03
N TRP A 129 24.85 -7.83 -8.84
CA TRP A 129 25.49 -6.54 -8.65
C TRP A 129 27.02 -6.71 -8.56
N GLY A 130 27.76 -5.76 -9.19
CA GLY A 130 29.22 -5.65 -9.01
C GLY A 130 29.60 -4.99 -7.69
N ASP A 131 30.86 -4.59 -7.59
CA ASP A 131 31.34 -3.85 -6.42
C ASP A 131 30.80 -2.41 -6.38
N GLU A 132 30.49 -1.84 -7.53
CA GLU A 132 29.84 -0.54 -7.68
C GLU A 132 28.91 -0.51 -8.90
N GLY A 133 27.93 0.39 -8.89
CA GLY A 133 27.00 0.55 -10.00
C GLY A 133 25.93 1.61 -9.71
N GLU A 134 24.95 1.67 -10.60
CA GLU A 134 23.79 2.55 -10.47
C GLU A 134 22.49 1.76 -10.70
N ILE A 135 21.47 2.07 -9.93
CA ILE A 135 20.13 1.47 -10.06
C ILE A 135 19.06 2.56 -10.07
N ASP A 136 17.96 2.33 -10.80
CA ASP A 136 16.71 3.05 -10.60
C ASP A 136 15.97 2.43 -9.43
N LEU A 137 15.66 3.23 -8.40
CA LEU A 137 15.05 2.75 -7.15
C LEU A 137 13.66 2.18 -7.37
N LEU A 138 12.86 2.80 -8.26
CA LEU A 138 11.50 2.34 -8.48
C LEU A 138 11.49 0.99 -9.19
N GLU A 139 12.31 0.81 -10.23
CA GLU A 139 12.42 -0.45 -10.96
C GLU A 139 12.96 -1.57 -10.06
N PHE A 140 14.04 -1.30 -9.31
CA PHE A 140 14.64 -2.26 -8.41
C PHE A 140 13.68 -2.73 -7.31
N PHE A 141 13.07 -1.77 -6.57
CA PHE A 141 12.15 -2.14 -5.49
C PHE A 141 10.84 -2.71 -6.02
N ALA A 142 10.39 -2.33 -7.22
CA ALA A 142 9.24 -2.94 -7.87
C ALA A 142 9.47 -4.43 -8.13
N GLU A 143 10.58 -4.79 -8.76
CA GLU A 143 10.92 -6.19 -9.00
C GLU A 143 11.09 -6.97 -7.69
N LEU A 144 11.85 -6.44 -6.74
CA LEU A 144 12.10 -7.08 -5.46
C LEU A 144 10.81 -7.32 -4.67
N THR A 145 9.87 -6.33 -4.65
CA THR A 145 8.62 -6.49 -3.90
C THR A 145 7.64 -7.46 -4.55
N ILE A 146 7.64 -7.61 -5.88
CA ILE A 146 6.90 -8.68 -6.55
C ILE A 146 7.43 -10.04 -6.09
N TYR A 147 8.73 -10.25 -6.07
CA TYR A 147 9.32 -11.53 -5.69
C TYR A 147 9.10 -11.86 -4.22
N THR A 148 9.39 -10.93 -3.33
CA THR A 148 9.22 -11.13 -1.89
C THR A 148 7.75 -11.30 -1.51
N SER A 149 6.82 -10.51 -2.11
CA SER A 149 5.38 -10.64 -1.82
C SER A 149 4.81 -11.95 -2.37
N SER A 150 5.14 -12.34 -3.61
CA SER A 150 4.66 -13.61 -4.16
C SER A 150 5.17 -14.81 -3.37
N ALA A 151 6.47 -14.81 -3.00
CA ALA A 151 7.08 -15.90 -2.22
C ALA A 151 6.47 -16.02 -0.81
N CYS A 152 6.21 -14.88 -0.14
CA CYS A 152 5.71 -14.86 1.22
C CYS A 152 4.18 -14.98 1.32
N LEU A 153 3.43 -14.29 0.45
CA LEU A 153 1.97 -14.19 0.58
C LEU A 153 1.22 -15.29 -0.15
N ILE A 154 1.77 -15.78 -1.27
CA ILE A 154 1.15 -16.85 -2.06
C ILE A 154 1.90 -18.16 -1.84
N GLY A 155 3.23 -18.14 -1.99
CA GLY A 155 4.09 -19.27 -1.70
C GLY A 155 5.23 -19.45 -2.71
N LYS A 156 6.28 -20.15 -2.24
CA LYS A 156 7.50 -20.37 -3.03
C LYS A 156 7.23 -21.05 -4.37
N LYS A 157 6.38 -22.08 -4.39
CA LYS A 157 6.07 -22.80 -5.64
C LYS A 157 5.42 -21.88 -6.68
N PHE A 158 4.49 -21.02 -6.27
CA PHE A 158 3.91 -20.00 -7.13
C PHE A 158 4.98 -19.03 -7.61
N ARG A 159 5.84 -18.54 -6.70
CA ARG A 159 6.97 -17.67 -7.03
C ARG A 159 7.89 -18.28 -8.09
N ASP A 160 8.24 -19.55 -7.94
CA ASP A 160 9.10 -20.28 -8.89
C ASP A 160 8.43 -20.50 -10.28
N GLN A 161 7.10 -20.43 -10.35
CA GLN A 161 6.31 -20.54 -11.58
C GLN A 161 6.04 -19.19 -12.26
N LEU A 162 6.38 -18.05 -11.59
CA LEU A 162 6.26 -16.73 -12.20
C LEU A 162 7.29 -16.59 -13.34
N ASP A 163 6.79 -16.56 -14.55
CA ASP A 163 7.57 -16.37 -15.77
C ASP A 163 7.39 -14.96 -16.35
N SER A 164 8.07 -14.70 -17.47
CA SER A 164 7.94 -13.42 -18.17
C SER A 164 6.53 -13.16 -18.73
N ARG A 165 5.70 -14.20 -18.91
CA ARG A 165 4.29 -14.08 -19.34
C ARG A 165 3.48 -13.46 -18.22
N PHE A 166 3.66 -13.95 -16.98
CA PHE A 166 3.00 -13.37 -15.80
C PHE A 166 3.39 -11.90 -15.65
N ALA A 167 4.68 -11.58 -15.69
CA ALA A 167 5.15 -10.22 -15.51
C ALA A 167 4.56 -9.24 -16.54
N ARG A 168 4.47 -9.65 -17.81
CA ARG A 168 3.84 -8.84 -18.87
C ARG A 168 2.35 -8.61 -18.61
N LEU A 169 1.61 -9.69 -18.32
CA LEU A 169 0.17 -9.58 -18.04
C LEU A 169 -0.11 -8.72 -16.81
N TYR A 170 0.68 -8.90 -15.76
CA TYR A 170 0.53 -8.10 -14.55
C TYR A 170 0.80 -6.61 -14.82
N HIS A 171 1.85 -6.28 -15.57
CA HIS A 171 2.16 -4.91 -15.96
C HIS A 171 1.05 -4.26 -16.83
N ASP A 172 0.48 -5.01 -17.80
CA ASP A 172 -0.62 -4.52 -18.62
C ASP A 172 -1.90 -4.31 -17.81
N LEU A 173 -2.14 -5.16 -16.80
CA LEU A 173 -3.23 -5.00 -15.83
C LEU A 173 -3.07 -3.68 -15.04
N GLU A 174 -1.87 -3.40 -14.56
CA GLU A 174 -1.55 -2.20 -13.77
C GLU A 174 -1.71 -0.91 -14.59
N LYS A 175 -1.28 -0.90 -15.84
CA LYS A 175 -1.44 0.24 -16.75
C LYS A 175 -2.89 0.58 -17.05
N GLY A 176 -3.82 -0.33 -16.84
CA GLY A 176 -5.26 -0.11 -16.98
C GLY A 176 -5.94 0.59 -15.79
N THR A 177 -5.17 1.11 -14.82
CA THR A 177 -5.69 1.88 -13.67
C THR A 177 -5.67 3.38 -13.95
N ASP A 178 -6.25 3.82 -15.06
CA ASP A 178 -6.40 5.23 -15.43
C ASP A 178 -7.42 5.95 -14.54
N ALA A 179 -7.21 7.25 -14.29
CA ALA A 179 -8.13 8.09 -13.51
C ALA A 179 -9.56 8.14 -14.11
N LEU A 180 -9.72 7.92 -15.42
CA LEU A 180 -11.04 7.80 -16.04
C LEU A 180 -11.88 6.68 -15.42
N ALA A 181 -11.25 5.66 -14.82
CA ALA A 181 -11.95 4.58 -14.14
C ALA A 181 -12.82 5.04 -12.95
N PHE A 182 -12.53 6.20 -12.35
CA PHE A 182 -13.40 6.80 -11.32
C PHE A 182 -14.74 7.29 -11.89
N VAL A 183 -14.79 7.59 -13.19
CA VAL A 183 -16.00 8.06 -13.88
C VAL A 183 -16.69 6.92 -14.61
N ASP A 184 -15.95 6.19 -15.44
CA ASP A 184 -16.43 5.02 -16.19
C ASP A 184 -15.34 3.95 -16.28
N PRO A 185 -15.35 2.93 -15.40
CA PRO A 185 -14.36 1.87 -15.39
C PRO A 185 -14.44 0.90 -16.60
N TYR A 186 -15.49 1.02 -17.42
CA TYR A 186 -15.74 0.20 -18.60
C TYR A 186 -15.69 0.98 -19.91
N ALA A 187 -15.20 2.23 -19.87
CA ALA A 187 -15.02 3.04 -21.07
C ALA A 187 -14.23 2.28 -22.15
N PRO A 188 -14.59 2.37 -23.44
CA PRO A 188 -13.99 1.61 -24.52
C PRO A 188 -12.63 2.18 -24.97
N ILE A 189 -11.74 2.46 -24.03
CA ILE A 189 -10.38 2.96 -24.27
C ILE A 189 -9.36 1.82 -24.33
N GLU A 190 -8.24 2.08 -25.01
CA GLU A 190 -7.21 1.06 -25.24
C GLU A 190 -6.60 0.52 -23.95
N SER A 191 -6.33 1.36 -22.96
CA SER A 191 -5.76 0.93 -21.67
C SER A 191 -6.70 -0.04 -20.93
N PHE A 192 -8.03 0.18 -20.99
CA PHE A 192 -9.00 -0.71 -20.35
C PHE A 192 -9.17 -2.03 -21.13
N ARG A 193 -9.10 -2.02 -22.46
CA ARG A 193 -9.08 -3.25 -23.23
C ARG A 193 -7.87 -4.13 -22.89
N ARG A 194 -6.68 -3.52 -22.81
CA ARG A 194 -5.44 -4.22 -22.42
C ARG A 194 -5.53 -4.77 -20.99
N ARG A 195 -6.05 -4.00 -20.04
CA ARG A 195 -6.33 -4.44 -18.68
C ARG A 195 -7.20 -5.70 -18.67
N ASP A 196 -8.32 -5.67 -19.39
CA ASP A 196 -9.29 -6.77 -19.40
C ASP A 196 -8.72 -8.02 -20.12
N GLU A 197 -7.91 -7.85 -21.16
CA GLU A 197 -7.16 -8.94 -21.80
C GLU A 197 -6.10 -9.51 -20.87
N ALA A 198 -5.35 -8.68 -20.19
CA ALA A 198 -4.35 -9.07 -19.22
C ALA A 198 -4.98 -9.86 -18.07
N ARG A 199 -6.12 -9.39 -17.54
CA ARG A 199 -6.83 -10.13 -16.50
C ARG A 199 -7.29 -11.51 -16.95
N ARG A 200 -7.86 -11.64 -18.15
CA ARG A 200 -8.23 -12.95 -18.73
C ARG A 200 -7.01 -13.86 -18.88
N GLY A 201 -5.88 -13.31 -19.31
CA GLY A 201 -4.62 -14.05 -19.41
C GLY A 201 -4.10 -14.53 -18.06
N LEU A 202 -4.23 -13.74 -17.01
CA LEU A 202 -3.86 -14.12 -15.64
C LEU A 202 -4.78 -15.23 -15.10
N VAL A 203 -6.10 -15.16 -15.35
CA VAL A 203 -7.05 -16.22 -14.97
C VAL A 203 -6.65 -17.54 -15.65
N ALA A 204 -6.39 -17.54 -16.97
CA ALA A 204 -5.97 -18.73 -17.68
C ALA A 204 -4.65 -19.31 -17.15
N LEU A 205 -3.69 -18.45 -16.79
CA LEU A 205 -2.43 -18.89 -16.17
C LEU A 205 -2.66 -19.54 -14.79
N VAL A 206 -3.51 -18.95 -13.96
CA VAL A 206 -3.86 -19.52 -12.66
C VAL A 206 -4.60 -20.84 -12.82
N GLU A 207 -5.50 -20.97 -13.80
CA GLU A 207 -6.17 -22.24 -14.13
C GLU A 207 -5.16 -23.33 -14.54
N GLU A 208 -4.17 -23.00 -15.39
CA GLU A 208 -3.10 -23.94 -15.75
C GLU A 208 -2.34 -24.44 -14.50
N ILE A 209 -1.99 -23.52 -13.59
CA ILE A 209 -1.30 -23.85 -12.34
C ILE A 209 -2.21 -24.69 -11.43
N MET A 210 -3.50 -24.36 -11.32
CA MET A 210 -4.46 -25.14 -10.51
C MET A 210 -4.59 -26.59 -11.03
N VAL A 211 -4.68 -26.78 -12.33
CA VAL A 211 -4.75 -28.12 -12.95
C VAL A 211 -3.50 -28.93 -12.60
N ASP A 212 -2.30 -28.32 -12.68
CA ASP A 212 -1.06 -28.98 -12.27
C ASP A 212 -1.06 -29.34 -10.78
N ARG A 213 -1.52 -28.44 -9.91
CA ARG A 213 -1.57 -28.68 -8.46
C ARG A 213 -2.55 -29.77 -8.04
N ILE A 214 -3.69 -29.90 -8.74
CA ILE A 214 -4.66 -30.99 -8.52
C ILE A 214 -4.06 -32.31 -8.96
N ALA A 215 -3.34 -32.35 -10.08
CA ALA A 215 -2.68 -33.54 -10.59
C ALA A 215 -1.46 -33.95 -9.73
N ASN A 216 -0.74 -32.97 -9.19
CA ASN A 216 0.51 -33.14 -8.44
C ASN A 216 0.42 -32.46 -7.06
N PRO A 217 -0.43 -32.97 -6.13
CA PRO A 217 -0.63 -32.32 -4.84
C PRO A 217 0.66 -32.33 -3.99
N PRO A 218 0.83 -31.35 -3.08
CA PRO A 218 1.98 -31.31 -2.18
C PRO A 218 2.02 -32.53 -1.29
N ARG A 219 3.22 -33.05 -1.00
CA ARG A 219 3.42 -34.28 -0.22
C ARG A 219 3.19 -34.08 1.27
N GLY A 220 3.41 -32.86 1.79
CA GLY A 220 3.28 -32.52 3.20
C GLY A 220 2.52 -31.22 3.40
N LYS A 221 2.09 -30.94 4.65
CA LYS A 221 1.42 -29.68 4.98
C LYS A 221 2.36 -28.48 4.87
N GLU A 222 3.64 -28.70 5.13
CA GLU A 222 4.72 -27.72 5.03
C GLU A 222 5.02 -27.29 3.58
N ASP A 223 4.68 -28.16 2.62
CA ASP A 223 4.87 -27.87 1.19
C ASP A 223 3.68 -27.12 0.57
N ARG A 224 2.60 -26.92 1.32
CA ARG A 224 1.39 -26.27 0.84
C ARG A 224 1.56 -24.77 0.82
N ASP A 225 1.25 -24.15 -0.31
CA ASP A 225 1.12 -22.71 -0.44
C ASP A 225 -0.36 -22.25 -0.39
N MET A 226 -0.59 -20.94 -0.53
CA MET A 226 -1.94 -20.39 -0.47
C MET A 226 -2.85 -20.93 -1.59
N LEU A 227 -2.30 -21.19 -2.78
CA LEU A 227 -3.07 -21.78 -3.87
C LEU A 227 -3.58 -23.16 -3.49
N ASP A 228 -2.70 -24.03 -2.94
CA ASP A 228 -3.08 -25.37 -2.49
C ASP A 228 -4.20 -25.30 -1.41
N VAL A 229 -4.15 -24.31 -0.54
CA VAL A 229 -5.18 -24.07 0.48
C VAL A 229 -6.49 -23.67 -0.17
N LEU A 230 -6.50 -22.61 -1.02
CA LEU A 230 -7.72 -22.10 -1.63
C LEU A 230 -8.41 -23.14 -2.52
N VAL A 231 -7.64 -23.91 -3.30
CA VAL A 231 -8.15 -24.98 -4.16
C VAL A 231 -8.75 -26.13 -3.33
N SER A 232 -8.28 -26.36 -2.10
CA SER A 232 -8.77 -27.43 -1.24
C SER A 232 -10.03 -27.11 -0.44
N ILE A 233 -10.45 -25.83 -0.40
CA ILE A 233 -11.64 -25.43 0.38
C ILE A 233 -12.90 -25.81 -0.40
N GLU A 234 -13.78 -26.59 0.25
CA GLU A 234 -15.07 -27.04 -0.26
C GLU A 234 -16.19 -26.55 0.68
N ASP A 235 -17.38 -26.39 0.14
CA ASP A 235 -18.59 -26.15 0.93
C ASP A 235 -19.15 -27.45 1.50
N GLU A 236 -20.32 -27.38 2.17
CA GLU A 236 -20.97 -28.52 2.79
C GLU A 236 -21.41 -29.60 1.77
N ASP A 237 -21.59 -29.23 0.53
CA ASP A 237 -21.99 -30.09 -0.60
C ASP A 237 -20.76 -30.65 -1.37
N GLY A 238 -19.54 -30.35 -0.96
CA GLY A 238 -18.30 -30.76 -1.61
C GLY A 238 -17.97 -29.97 -2.88
N VAL A 239 -18.59 -28.80 -3.09
CA VAL A 239 -18.30 -27.92 -4.23
C VAL A 239 -17.16 -26.99 -3.87
N LYS A 240 -16.24 -26.77 -4.82
CA LYS A 240 -15.10 -25.84 -4.60
C LYS A 240 -15.60 -24.45 -4.26
N ARG A 241 -15.14 -23.93 -3.12
CA ARG A 241 -15.56 -22.64 -2.55
C ARG A 241 -15.09 -21.44 -3.38
N PHE A 242 -13.99 -21.55 -4.12
CA PHE A 242 -13.39 -20.51 -4.93
C PHE A 242 -13.16 -20.98 -6.37
N SER A 243 -13.64 -20.19 -7.33
CA SER A 243 -13.34 -20.35 -8.75
C SER A 243 -11.91 -19.85 -9.06
N ALA A 244 -11.38 -20.23 -10.23
CA ALA A 244 -10.10 -19.71 -10.70
C ALA A 244 -10.10 -18.18 -10.84
N ASP A 245 -11.21 -17.60 -11.28
CA ASP A 245 -11.38 -16.13 -11.37
C ASP A 245 -11.27 -15.45 -9.99
N GLU A 246 -11.91 -15.99 -8.96
CA GLU A 246 -11.83 -15.49 -7.59
C GLU A 246 -10.43 -15.66 -6.99
N ILE A 247 -9.79 -16.84 -7.19
CA ILE A 247 -8.42 -17.09 -6.73
C ILE A 247 -7.45 -16.13 -7.41
N THR A 248 -7.59 -15.91 -8.71
CA THR A 248 -6.79 -14.94 -9.45
C THR A 248 -6.99 -13.53 -8.89
N GLY A 249 -8.23 -13.14 -8.62
CA GLY A 249 -8.53 -11.85 -8.00
C GLY A 249 -7.91 -11.68 -6.62
N ILE A 250 -7.91 -12.73 -5.80
CA ILE A 250 -7.24 -12.73 -4.48
C ILE A 250 -5.73 -12.53 -4.66
N PHE A 251 -5.09 -13.24 -5.59
CA PHE A 251 -3.65 -13.13 -5.85
C PHE A 251 -3.27 -11.75 -6.39
N ILE A 252 -4.00 -11.26 -7.39
CA ILE A 252 -3.81 -9.90 -7.93
C ILE A 252 -3.92 -8.88 -6.80
N SER A 253 -4.93 -8.99 -5.94
CA SER A 253 -5.14 -8.03 -4.86
C SER A 253 -4.01 -8.05 -3.82
N MET A 254 -3.50 -9.23 -3.47
CA MET A 254 -2.37 -9.38 -2.54
C MET A 254 -1.08 -8.81 -3.14
N MET A 255 -0.81 -9.11 -4.41
CA MET A 255 0.36 -8.58 -5.10
C MET A 255 0.24 -7.07 -5.28
N PHE A 256 -0.91 -6.55 -5.72
CA PHE A 256 -1.14 -5.13 -5.93
C PHE A 256 -0.97 -4.34 -4.61
N ALA A 257 -1.55 -4.84 -3.53
CA ALA A 257 -1.45 -4.21 -2.21
C ALA A 257 -0.02 -4.23 -1.65
N GLY A 258 0.70 -5.34 -1.85
CA GLY A 258 2.06 -5.53 -1.30
C GLY A 258 3.17 -4.96 -2.17
N HIS A 259 2.92 -4.72 -3.46
CA HIS A 259 3.94 -4.30 -4.42
C HIS A 259 4.14 -2.77 -4.43
N HIS A 260 3.19 -2.00 -4.95
CA HIS A 260 3.38 -0.56 -5.16
C HIS A 260 3.57 0.24 -3.88
N THR A 261 2.82 -0.10 -2.83
CA THR A 261 2.93 0.60 -1.55
C THR A 261 4.27 0.36 -0.89
N THR A 262 4.79 -0.87 -0.95
CA THR A 262 6.06 -1.24 -0.32
C THR A 262 7.25 -0.76 -1.15
N SER A 263 7.22 -0.89 -2.48
CA SER A 263 8.29 -0.40 -3.36
C SER A 263 8.45 1.12 -3.27
N GLY A 264 7.35 1.87 -3.31
CA GLY A 264 7.36 3.32 -3.15
C GLY A 264 7.88 3.74 -1.77
N THR A 265 7.46 3.05 -0.70
CA THR A 265 7.96 3.31 0.66
C THR A 265 9.45 2.99 0.79
N ALA A 266 9.93 1.88 0.20
CA ALA A 266 11.35 1.51 0.21
C ALA A 266 12.19 2.56 -0.53
N ALA A 267 11.76 2.98 -1.72
CA ALA A 267 12.47 4.00 -2.50
C ALA A 267 12.58 5.33 -1.71
N TRP A 268 11.47 5.79 -1.12
CA TRP A 268 11.48 6.99 -0.29
C TRP A 268 12.31 6.83 0.98
N ALA A 269 12.25 5.68 1.66
CA ALA A 269 13.03 5.44 2.87
C ALA A 269 14.55 5.54 2.60
N LEU A 270 15.01 5.01 1.46
CA LEU A 270 16.42 5.16 1.09
C LEU A 270 16.77 6.62 0.79
N ILE A 271 15.94 7.34 0.05
CA ILE A 271 16.17 8.76 -0.24
C ILE A 271 16.18 9.59 1.05
N GLU A 272 15.24 9.37 1.98
CA GLU A 272 15.22 10.10 3.25
C GLU A 272 16.43 9.77 4.13
N LEU A 273 16.91 8.53 4.13
CA LEU A 273 18.16 8.16 4.79
C LEU A 273 19.37 8.89 4.16
N LEU A 274 19.43 8.97 2.83
CA LEU A 274 20.51 9.69 2.12
C LEU A 274 20.45 11.21 2.32
N ARG A 275 19.27 11.79 2.51
CA ARG A 275 19.07 13.21 2.88
C ARG A 275 19.46 13.49 4.32
N ASN A 276 19.41 12.49 5.17
CA ASN A 276 19.60 12.59 6.61
C ASN A 276 20.73 11.65 7.09
N PRO A 277 22.00 11.96 6.77
CA PRO A 277 23.13 11.03 7.00
C PRO A 277 23.35 10.66 8.47
N GLN A 278 22.83 11.45 9.43
CA GLN A 278 22.87 11.09 10.86
C GLN A 278 21.98 9.86 11.15
N TYR A 279 20.80 9.75 10.52
CA TYR A 279 19.94 8.59 10.67
C TYR A 279 20.44 7.39 9.87
N LEU A 280 21.01 7.61 8.68
CA LEU A 280 21.65 6.55 7.91
C LEU A 280 22.78 5.88 8.73
N ARG A 281 23.66 6.67 9.33
CA ARG A 281 24.72 6.13 10.22
C ARG A 281 24.12 5.38 11.40
N GLY A 282 23.15 5.97 12.11
CA GLY A 282 22.53 5.31 13.26
C GLY A 282 21.87 3.97 12.90
N VAL A 283 21.18 3.89 11.75
CA VAL A 283 20.59 2.62 11.27
C VAL A 283 21.67 1.62 10.89
N THR A 284 22.75 2.06 10.23
CA THR A 284 23.85 1.17 9.86
C THR A 284 24.56 0.62 11.10
N ASP A 285 24.82 1.48 12.12
CA ASP A 285 25.40 1.06 13.39
C ASP A 285 24.49 0.05 14.14
N GLU A 286 23.18 0.28 14.14
CA GLU A 286 22.18 -0.63 14.72
C GLU A 286 22.23 -2.02 14.05
N LEU A 287 22.32 -2.06 12.72
CA LEU A 287 22.41 -3.29 11.95
C LEU A 287 23.78 -3.99 12.14
N ASP A 288 24.88 -3.25 12.14
CA ASP A 288 26.23 -3.79 12.33
C ASP A 288 26.37 -4.44 13.72
N VAL A 289 25.79 -3.84 14.77
CA VAL A 289 25.76 -4.42 16.11
C VAL A 289 24.89 -5.67 16.15
N LEU A 290 23.68 -5.63 15.59
CA LEU A 290 22.72 -6.74 15.63
C LEU A 290 23.25 -7.99 14.91
N TYR A 291 23.93 -7.80 13.80
CA TYR A 291 24.43 -8.89 12.95
C TYR A 291 25.93 -9.13 13.07
N ALA A 292 26.59 -8.65 14.14
CA ALA A 292 28.03 -8.81 14.36
C ALA A 292 28.49 -10.28 14.35
N ASP A 293 27.65 -11.20 14.82
CA ASP A 293 27.92 -12.65 14.88
C ASP A 293 27.70 -13.36 13.53
N GLY A 294 27.31 -12.64 12.47
CA GLY A 294 27.07 -13.19 11.14
C GLY A 294 25.74 -13.95 10.99
N GLU A 295 24.83 -13.81 11.95
CA GLU A 295 23.51 -14.42 11.85
C GLU A 295 22.71 -13.85 10.66
N GLY A 296 21.83 -14.67 10.08
CA GLY A 296 20.90 -14.27 9.04
C GLY A 296 19.73 -13.44 9.55
N VAL A 297 18.99 -12.85 8.63
CA VAL A 297 17.77 -12.08 8.95
C VAL A 297 16.69 -13.00 9.51
N SER A 298 16.22 -12.73 10.71
CA SER A 298 15.18 -13.50 11.38
C SER A 298 14.06 -12.60 11.90
N PHE A 299 12.87 -13.17 12.06
CA PHE A 299 11.73 -12.44 12.64
C PHE A 299 12.06 -11.84 14.02
N HIS A 300 12.88 -12.55 14.83
CA HIS A 300 13.31 -12.08 16.14
C HIS A 300 14.28 -10.90 16.03
N ALA A 301 15.29 -11.00 15.15
CA ALA A 301 16.24 -9.94 14.90
C ALA A 301 15.57 -8.65 14.42
N LEU A 302 14.59 -8.75 13.50
CA LEU A 302 13.86 -7.60 12.98
C LEU A 302 13.04 -6.82 14.03
N ARG A 303 12.84 -7.38 15.22
CA ARG A 303 12.21 -6.64 16.34
C ARG A 303 13.21 -5.84 17.17
N GLN A 304 14.50 -6.00 16.93
CA GLN A 304 15.58 -5.36 17.67
C GLN A 304 16.22 -4.18 16.91
N ILE A 305 15.56 -3.68 15.86
CA ILE A 305 15.98 -2.55 15.05
C ILE A 305 14.96 -1.41 15.12
N PRO A 306 14.79 -0.78 16.29
CA PRO A 306 13.78 0.24 16.51
C PRO A 306 14.04 1.53 15.72
N LEU A 307 15.29 1.90 15.45
CA LEU A 307 15.60 3.12 14.69
C LEU A 307 15.22 2.95 13.22
N LEU A 308 15.52 1.81 12.60
CA LEU A 308 15.06 1.54 11.24
C LEU A 308 13.52 1.52 11.16
N GLU A 309 12.84 0.93 12.16
CA GLU A 309 11.36 0.99 12.19
C GLU A 309 10.83 2.42 12.29
N ALA A 310 11.45 3.25 13.11
CA ALA A 310 11.11 4.66 13.25
C ALA A 310 11.33 5.45 11.94
N VAL A 311 12.42 5.19 11.22
CA VAL A 311 12.70 5.73 9.88
C VAL A 311 11.58 5.35 8.89
N LEU A 312 11.16 4.10 8.87
CA LEU A 312 10.09 3.63 7.99
C LEU A 312 8.74 4.27 8.32
N LYS A 313 8.43 4.43 9.60
CA LYS A 313 7.21 5.12 10.06
C LYS A 313 7.20 6.60 9.67
N GLU A 314 8.35 7.28 9.77
CA GLU A 314 8.47 8.68 9.38
C GLU A 314 8.40 8.86 7.87
N THR A 315 9.01 7.92 7.11
CA THR A 315 8.84 7.88 5.65
C THR A 315 7.37 7.76 5.26
N LEU A 316 6.62 6.86 5.88
CA LEU A 316 5.20 6.67 5.64
C LEU A 316 4.35 7.89 6.03
N ARG A 317 4.76 8.65 7.06
CA ARG A 317 4.10 9.89 7.44
C ARG A 317 4.27 10.96 6.36
N LEU A 318 5.50 11.16 5.88
CA LEU A 318 5.82 12.18 4.90
C LEU A 318 5.45 11.80 3.46
N HIS A 319 5.51 10.51 3.12
CA HIS A 319 5.28 9.97 1.79
C HIS A 319 4.24 8.83 1.83
N PRO A 320 2.99 9.10 2.28
CA PRO A 320 1.97 8.05 2.34
C PRO A 320 1.64 7.57 0.92
N PRO A 321 1.68 6.25 0.65
CA PRO A 321 1.37 5.71 -0.68
C PRO A 321 -0.06 6.01 -1.14
N LEU A 322 -1.01 6.10 -0.20
CA LEU A 322 -2.39 6.49 -0.47
C LEU A 322 -2.66 7.86 0.17
N ILE A 323 -3.01 8.84 -0.64
CA ILE A 323 -3.24 10.21 -0.18
C ILE A 323 -4.69 10.48 0.20
N LEU A 324 -5.62 9.64 -0.28
CA LEU A 324 -7.07 9.79 -0.08
C LEU A 324 -7.72 8.41 0.03
N LEU A 325 -8.49 8.20 1.09
CA LEU A 325 -9.30 7.00 1.33
C LEU A 325 -10.77 7.38 1.24
N LEU A 326 -11.57 6.64 0.48
CA LEU A 326 -12.94 7.01 0.15
C LEU A 326 -13.96 6.00 0.67
N ARG A 327 -15.15 6.49 1.03
CA ARG A 327 -16.38 5.73 1.28
C ARG A 327 -17.59 6.51 0.77
N VAL A 328 -18.71 5.84 0.60
CA VAL A 328 -20.00 6.48 0.28
C VAL A 328 -20.88 6.51 1.51
N ALA A 329 -21.42 7.68 1.87
CA ALA A 329 -22.40 7.80 2.93
C ALA A 329 -23.71 7.14 2.52
N ARG A 330 -24.21 6.18 3.32
CA ARG A 330 -25.48 5.47 3.08
C ARG A 330 -26.69 6.15 3.71
N GLY A 331 -26.44 7.10 4.61
CA GLY A 331 -27.42 7.92 5.29
C GLY A 331 -26.92 9.33 5.53
N ASP A 332 -27.72 10.14 6.20
CA ASP A 332 -27.33 11.45 6.67
C ASP A 332 -26.61 11.32 8.03
N PHE A 333 -25.46 11.97 8.17
CA PHE A 333 -24.65 11.95 9.38
C PHE A 333 -24.32 13.37 9.85
N GLU A 334 -24.04 13.51 11.15
CA GLU A 334 -23.45 14.71 11.74
C GLU A 334 -22.04 14.41 12.20
N VAL A 335 -21.06 15.20 11.73
CA VAL A 335 -19.65 15.09 12.08
C VAL A 335 -19.12 16.47 12.43
N GLU A 336 -18.65 16.67 13.67
CA GLU A 336 -18.11 17.96 14.17
C GLU A 336 -19.06 19.15 13.91
N GLY A 337 -20.39 18.93 13.99
CA GLY A 337 -21.41 19.94 13.74
C GLY A 337 -21.76 20.15 12.25
N TYR A 338 -21.20 19.39 11.36
CA TYR A 338 -21.47 19.43 9.92
C TYR A 338 -22.33 18.26 9.47
N ARG A 339 -23.23 18.51 8.51
CA ARG A 339 -24.06 17.46 7.87
C ARG A 339 -23.32 16.86 6.68
N ILE A 340 -23.22 15.54 6.66
CA ILE A 340 -22.84 14.72 5.50
C ILE A 340 -24.13 14.11 4.96
N GLY A 341 -24.43 14.29 3.69
CA GLY A 341 -25.65 13.78 3.04
C GLY A 341 -25.51 12.35 2.53
N ALA A 342 -26.62 11.61 2.49
CA ALA A 342 -26.67 10.32 1.83
C ALA A 342 -26.22 10.43 0.36
N GLY A 343 -25.30 9.55 -0.08
CA GLY A 343 -24.72 9.55 -1.43
C GLY A 343 -23.45 10.38 -1.59
N ASP A 344 -23.10 11.24 -0.62
CA ASP A 344 -21.82 11.95 -0.65
C ASP A 344 -20.64 10.97 -0.58
N LEU A 345 -19.56 11.28 -1.30
CA LEU A 345 -18.26 10.67 -1.04
C LEU A 345 -17.68 11.28 0.22
N VAL A 346 -17.22 10.45 1.13
CA VAL A 346 -16.53 10.85 2.35
C VAL A 346 -15.09 10.39 2.25
N GLY A 347 -14.14 11.29 2.43
CA GLY A 347 -12.72 11.02 2.28
C GLY A 347 -11.92 11.31 3.54
N ALA A 348 -11.05 10.38 3.96
CA ALA A 348 -9.98 10.64 4.90
C ALA A 348 -8.66 10.78 4.15
N THR A 349 -7.83 11.74 4.53
CA THR A 349 -6.60 12.07 3.80
C THR A 349 -5.34 11.87 4.64
N PRO A 350 -4.60 10.75 4.47
CA PRO A 350 -3.30 10.58 5.11
C PRO A 350 -2.30 11.69 4.78
N ALA A 351 -2.30 12.18 3.53
CA ALA A 351 -1.37 13.22 3.09
C ALA A 351 -1.46 14.52 3.88
N ILE A 352 -2.64 14.85 4.41
CA ILE A 352 -2.88 16.05 5.21
C ILE A 352 -2.90 15.70 6.71
N SER A 353 -3.61 14.65 7.10
CA SER A 353 -3.76 14.26 8.51
C SER A 353 -2.41 13.96 9.18
N ASN A 354 -1.51 13.29 8.46
CA ASN A 354 -0.16 12.97 8.94
C ASN A 354 0.75 14.20 9.12
N ARG A 355 0.30 15.39 8.70
CA ARG A 355 1.07 16.65 8.73
C ARG A 355 0.38 17.77 9.52
N ILE A 356 -0.58 17.46 10.35
CA ILE A 356 -1.24 18.44 11.22
C ILE A 356 -0.24 18.95 12.26
N PRO A 357 0.07 20.27 12.29
CA PRO A 357 1.14 20.79 13.17
C PRO A 357 0.86 20.58 14.66
N GLU A 358 -0.41 20.55 15.05
CA GLU A 358 -0.86 20.34 16.43
C GLU A 358 -0.51 18.92 16.93
N ASP A 359 -0.52 17.94 16.01
CA ASP A 359 -0.24 16.54 16.29
C ASP A 359 1.23 16.17 15.99
N PHE A 360 1.84 16.85 15.01
CA PHE A 360 3.20 16.61 14.53
C PHE A 360 3.96 17.95 14.44
N PRO A 361 4.57 18.43 15.53
CA PRO A 361 5.39 19.64 15.49
C PRO A 361 6.46 19.58 14.41
N GLU A 362 6.70 20.69 13.70
CA GLU A 362 7.57 20.72 12.51
C GLU A 362 7.20 19.62 11.49
N PRO A 363 5.97 19.63 10.95
CA PRO A 363 5.39 18.49 10.23
C PRO A 363 6.12 18.12 8.94
N ASP A 364 6.91 19.02 8.36
CA ASP A 364 7.68 18.79 7.14
C ASP A 364 9.11 18.31 7.40
N SER A 365 9.55 18.30 8.67
CA SER A 365 10.87 17.80 9.06
C SER A 365 10.85 16.28 9.17
N PHE A 366 11.91 15.61 8.65
CA PHE A 366 12.10 14.17 8.80
C PHE A 366 12.72 13.88 10.17
N ASP A 367 11.91 13.38 11.10
CA ASP A 367 12.30 13.14 12.49
C ASP A 367 11.81 11.77 13.00
N PRO A 368 12.57 10.68 12.77
CA PRO A 368 12.26 9.35 13.31
C PRO A 368 12.12 9.29 14.83
N GLY A 369 12.68 10.26 15.56
CA GLY A 369 12.53 10.37 17.02
C GLY A 369 11.08 10.48 17.50
N ARG A 370 10.15 10.82 16.61
CA ARG A 370 8.69 10.85 16.89
C ARG A 370 8.15 9.52 17.40
N TYR A 371 8.74 8.40 16.96
CA TYR A 371 8.22 7.06 17.25
C TYR A 371 8.96 6.34 18.36
N ILE A 372 9.95 7.00 18.93
CA ILE A 372 10.76 6.50 20.04
C ILE A 372 10.21 7.06 21.36
N ASP A 373 10.30 6.24 22.43
CA ASP A 373 9.91 6.67 23.77
C ASP A 373 10.67 7.94 24.19
N PRO A 374 10.01 8.96 24.81
CA PRO A 374 8.62 8.95 25.29
C PRO A 374 7.57 9.50 24.31
N ARG A 375 7.94 9.90 23.08
CA ARG A 375 7.03 10.61 22.17
C ARG A 375 5.94 9.72 21.61
N GLN A 376 6.28 8.59 20.99
CA GLN A 376 5.36 7.57 20.42
C GLN A 376 4.16 8.19 19.69
N GLU A 377 4.42 9.15 18.78
CA GLU A 377 3.41 9.97 18.12
C GLU A 377 2.42 9.17 17.25
N ASP A 378 2.81 7.99 16.75
CA ASP A 378 1.92 7.06 16.05
C ASP A 378 0.85 6.43 16.96
N ILE A 379 1.13 6.33 18.26
CA ILE A 379 0.21 5.81 19.27
C ILE A 379 -0.66 6.93 19.83
N VAL A 380 -0.02 8.06 20.20
CA VAL A 380 -0.70 9.23 20.77
C VAL A 380 -1.66 9.81 19.74
N ASN A 381 -1.23 9.97 18.51
CA ASN A 381 -1.97 10.57 17.40
C ASN A 381 -2.55 9.53 16.44
N ARG A 382 -3.06 8.40 16.95
CA ARG A 382 -3.52 7.25 16.16
C ARG A 382 -4.62 7.55 15.14
N TRP A 383 -5.28 8.69 15.23
CA TRP A 383 -6.33 9.12 14.31
C TRP A 383 -5.84 10.14 13.27
N THR A 384 -4.60 10.60 13.40
CA THR A 384 -3.93 11.47 12.43
C THR A 384 -2.67 10.85 11.87
N TRP A 385 -2.03 9.88 12.56
CA TRP A 385 -1.03 8.99 11.96
C TRP A 385 -1.73 7.79 11.30
N ILE A 386 -2.13 7.96 10.05
CA ILE A 386 -3.01 7.02 9.35
C ILE A 386 -2.46 6.51 7.99
N PRO A 387 -1.14 6.28 7.82
CA PRO A 387 -0.62 5.78 6.54
C PRO A 387 -1.12 4.36 6.21
N PHE A 388 -1.50 3.58 7.23
CA PHE A 388 -2.12 2.26 7.09
C PHE A 388 -3.64 2.28 7.26
N GLY A 389 -4.27 3.46 7.24
CA GLY A 389 -5.64 3.61 7.71
C GLY A 389 -5.80 3.28 9.19
N ALA A 390 -7.04 3.20 9.66
CA ALA A 390 -7.36 2.86 11.05
C ALA A 390 -8.68 2.08 11.15
N GLY A 391 -9.08 1.68 12.36
CA GLY A 391 -10.37 1.03 12.62
C GLY A 391 -10.56 -0.29 11.88
N ARG A 392 -11.78 -0.51 11.37
CA ARG A 392 -12.20 -1.76 10.72
C ARG A 392 -11.44 -2.07 9.43
N HIS A 393 -11.06 -1.04 8.69
CA HIS A 393 -10.37 -1.15 7.40
C HIS A 393 -8.87 -0.81 7.51
N ARG A 394 -8.29 -0.93 8.72
CA ARG A 394 -6.83 -0.83 8.86
C ARG A 394 -6.15 -1.88 7.99
N CYS A 395 -5.06 -1.50 7.35
CA CYS A 395 -4.27 -2.39 6.50
C CYS A 395 -3.90 -3.69 7.25
N VAL A 396 -4.36 -4.82 6.73
CA VAL A 396 -4.06 -6.14 7.30
C VAL A 396 -2.59 -6.54 7.12
N GLY A 397 -1.93 -5.96 6.11
CA GLY A 397 -0.52 -6.20 5.78
C GLY A 397 0.46 -5.28 6.51
N ALA A 398 0.02 -4.38 7.40
CA ALA A 398 0.91 -3.38 8.02
C ALA A 398 2.14 -4.01 8.72
N ALA A 399 1.94 -5.08 9.49
CA ALA A 399 3.03 -5.78 10.16
C ALA A 399 3.96 -6.48 9.17
N PHE A 400 3.41 -7.07 8.11
CA PHE A 400 4.20 -7.71 7.05
C PHE A 400 5.01 -6.65 6.28
N ALA A 401 4.41 -5.54 5.89
CA ALA A 401 5.08 -4.47 5.15
C ALA A 401 6.28 -3.90 5.92
N LEU A 402 6.11 -3.59 7.21
CA LEU A 402 7.23 -3.12 8.05
C LEU A 402 8.31 -4.20 8.23
N MET A 403 7.92 -5.46 8.42
CA MET A 403 8.87 -6.57 8.49
C MET A 403 9.63 -6.76 7.18
N GLN A 404 8.93 -6.71 6.04
CA GLN A 404 9.51 -6.84 4.70
C GLN A 404 10.52 -5.72 4.44
N LEU A 405 10.16 -4.49 4.71
CA LEU A 405 11.06 -3.34 4.56
C LEU A 405 12.29 -3.46 5.47
N LYS A 406 12.09 -3.82 6.75
CA LYS A 406 13.21 -4.03 7.67
C LYS A 406 14.15 -5.14 7.19
N ALA A 407 13.62 -6.25 6.69
CA ALA A 407 14.44 -7.35 6.15
C ALA A 407 15.23 -6.92 4.89
N ILE A 408 14.57 -6.19 3.97
CA ILE A 408 15.23 -5.64 2.77
C ILE A 408 16.38 -4.72 3.17
N PHE A 409 16.14 -3.73 4.03
CA PHE A 409 17.17 -2.78 4.45
C PHE A 409 18.26 -3.42 5.31
N SER A 410 17.94 -4.46 6.10
CA SER A 410 18.94 -5.24 6.84
C SER A 410 19.97 -5.91 5.92
N VAL A 411 19.59 -6.29 4.70
CA VAL A 411 20.56 -6.82 3.71
C VAL A 411 21.24 -5.68 2.97
N LEU A 412 20.47 -4.75 2.41
CA LEU A 412 21.03 -3.71 1.54
C LEU A 412 22.04 -2.80 2.26
N LEU A 413 21.72 -2.32 3.47
CA LEU A 413 22.60 -1.39 4.20
C LEU A 413 23.79 -2.07 4.90
N ARG A 414 23.75 -3.40 5.07
CA ARG A 414 24.93 -4.16 5.53
C ARG A 414 25.92 -4.42 4.41
N ASP A 415 25.40 -4.71 3.21
CA ASP A 415 26.24 -5.17 2.10
C ASP A 415 26.67 -4.02 1.18
N TYR A 416 25.96 -2.88 1.20
CA TYR A 416 26.19 -1.75 0.29
C TYR A 416 26.09 -0.38 0.97
N GLU A 417 26.87 0.56 0.45
CA GLU A 417 26.72 2.01 0.65
C GLU A 417 25.99 2.60 -0.55
N PHE A 418 25.16 3.64 -0.30
CA PHE A 418 24.39 4.29 -1.36
C PHE A 418 24.66 5.79 -1.40
N GLU A 419 24.60 6.36 -2.60
CA GLU A 419 24.71 7.80 -2.85
C GLU A 419 23.64 8.25 -3.85
N MET A 420 23.11 9.47 -3.68
CA MET A 420 22.23 10.07 -4.68
C MET A 420 22.98 10.33 -5.98
N SER A 421 22.44 9.85 -7.12
CA SER A 421 23.00 10.10 -8.46
C SER A 421 22.59 11.44 -9.04
N GLN A 422 21.58 12.08 -8.45
CA GLN A 422 20.99 13.33 -8.92
C GLN A 422 20.80 14.30 -7.75
N PRO A 423 20.58 15.62 -8.01
CA PRO A 423 20.35 16.60 -6.95
C PRO A 423 19.18 16.22 -6.05
N SER A 424 19.34 16.33 -4.73
CA SER A 424 18.35 15.90 -3.73
C SER A 424 16.94 16.43 -4.00
N GLY A 425 16.80 17.68 -4.44
CA GLY A 425 15.48 18.30 -4.74
C GLY A 425 14.75 17.75 -5.97
N THR A 426 15.40 16.90 -6.80
CA THR A 426 14.75 16.28 -7.97
C THR A 426 13.99 15.01 -7.62
N TYR A 427 14.29 14.38 -6.48
CA TYR A 427 13.48 13.26 -5.98
C TYR A 427 12.18 13.80 -5.40
N ARG A 428 11.06 13.51 -6.08
CA ARG A 428 9.72 14.01 -5.75
C ARG A 428 8.67 12.94 -5.96
N ASN A 429 7.49 13.14 -5.37
CA ASN A 429 6.35 12.24 -5.57
C ASN A 429 5.80 12.32 -7.00
N ASP A 430 5.44 11.17 -7.54
CA ASP A 430 4.58 11.05 -8.71
C ASP A 430 3.12 10.82 -8.25
N HIS A 431 2.30 11.85 -8.38
CA HIS A 431 0.88 11.81 -8.04
C HIS A 431 -0.01 11.47 -9.25
N SER A 432 0.56 11.14 -10.40
CA SER A 432 -0.21 10.76 -11.60
C SER A 432 -0.87 9.38 -11.48
N LYS A 433 -0.49 8.61 -10.46
CA LYS A 433 -0.98 7.26 -10.20
C LYS A 433 -1.79 7.21 -8.91
N MET A 434 -2.67 6.21 -8.80
CA MET A 434 -3.49 6.01 -7.60
C MET A 434 -2.65 5.71 -6.35
N VAL A 435 -1.56 4.96 -6.50
CA VAL A 435 -0.56 4.74 -5.45
C VAL A 435 0.63 5.63 -5.74
N VAL A 436 0.87 6.59 -4.85
CA VAL A 436 1.97 7.55 -4.98
C VAL A 436 3.30 6.83 -4.87
N GLN A 437 4.19 7.11 -5.79
CA GLN A 437 5.53 6.55 -5.86
C GLN A 437 6.56 7.67 -6.05
N LEU A 438 7.83 7.31 -6.04
CA LEU A 438 8.90 8.22 -6.41
C LEU A 438 8.85 8.46 -7.93
N ALA A 439 8.94 9.72 -8.37
CA ALA A 439 8.98 10.06 -9.79
C ALA A 439 10.31 9.66 -10.41
N GLN A 440 10.26 9.14 -11.62
CA GLN A 440 11.46 8.81 -12.40
C GLN A 440 12.00 10.02 -13.18
N PRO A 441 13.32 10.09 -13.42
CA PRO A 441 14.33 9.16 -12.94
C PRO A 441 14.58 9.29 -11.43
N CYS A 442 14.84 8.15 -10.77
CA CYS A 442 15.15 8.11 -9.34
C CYS A 442 16.35 7.20 -9.07
N ALA A 443 17.43 7.45 -9.79
CA ALA A 443 18.66 6.67 -9.71
C ALA A 443 19.48 6.98 -8.45
N VAL A 444 20.14 5.92 -7.94
CA VAL A 444 21.16 6.01 -6.90
C VAL A 444 22.35 5.14 -7.29
N ARG A 445 23.54 5.56 -6.87
CA ARG A 445 24.75 4.74 -6.97
C ARG A 445 24.89 3.88 -5.74
N TYR A 446 25.44 2.68 -5.93
CA TYR A 446 25.80 1.80 -4.84
C TYR A 446 27.26 1.41 -4.93
N ARG A 447 27.85 1.09 -3.78
CA ARG A 447 29.18 0.50 -3.64
C ARG A 447 29.14 -0.57 -2.55
N ARG A 448 29.76 -1.73 -2.82
CA ARG A 448 29.85 -2.81 -1.84
C ARG A 448 30.65 -2.36 -0.63
N ARG A 449 30.16 -2.62 0.57
CA ARG A 449 30.89 -2.42 1.83
C ARG A 449 32.00 -3.47 1.95
N MET A 450 33.18 -3.01 2.39
CA MET A 450 34.37 -3.87 2.60
C MET A 450 34.37 -4.45 4.00
#